data_95db46559db8cbf2fccd1b1108cd435c
#
_entry.id   95db46559db8cbf2fccd1b1108cd435c
#
_cell.length_a   1.000
_cell.length_b   1.000
_cell.length_c   1.000
_cell.angle_alpha   90.00
_cell.angle_beta   90.00
_cell.angle_gamma   90.00
#
_symmetry.space_group_name_H-M   'P 1'
#
loop_
_entity.id
_entity.type
_entity.pdbx_description
1 polymer ?
#
loop_
_entity_poly.entity_id
_entity_poly.type
_entity_poly.pdbx_seq_one_letter_code
_entity_poly.pdbx_strand_id
1 'polypeptide(L)'
;MRLAALPAVGQTVGGGAFMQAWGGKGANQAVAAARAGGRVTFIACVGDDAPGRAMLEEFRQDDIDVSRAKIAPDCATGSAMILCDARGENLIAVAPGANARLSADDVDQNAEVIAAAGMLILQMEVPAATNARALELARQHGVPVLFNYAPVHPRDLPVTLAMSVLVVNETEASGLVDAPVTGVDSAFAAARTLRRQGPHLVVVTLGRHGACAVSDAGELHTPALPVTAVDSTAAGDTFCGALAVALVEQQPLGEALRFATAAAAICVTRRGAQPSIPTRQQIVAMRCPPRTPGPPPVRRRLWGLRMRPAARRVAGVTGWR
;
A
#
# COMPACT_ATOMS: atom_id res chain seq x y z
N MET A 1 -3.31 10.61 18.88
CA MET A 1 -3.58 10.88 20.30
C MET A 1 -4.80 10.08 20.71
N ARG A 2 -4.77 9.38 21.84
CA ARG A 2 -5.93 8.65 22.38
C ARG A 2 -6.57 9.45 23.50
N LEU A 3 -7.89 9.62 23.43
CA LEU A 3 -8.70 10.43 24.34
C LEU A 3 -9.81 9.59 24.93
N ALA A 4 -10.42 10.06 26.04
CA ALA A 4 -11.63 9.42 26.56
C ALA A 4 -12.84 9.63 25.63
N ALA A 5 -12.93 10.81 25.02
CA ALA A 5 -13.92 11.16 24.00
C ALA A 5 -13.32 12.15 22.99
N LEU A 6 -13.85 12.15 21.77
CA LEU A 6 -13.46 13.13 20.75
C LEU A 6 -14.03 14.52 21.11
N PRO A 7 -13.27 15.63 20.91
CA PRO A 7 -13.79 16.97 21.14
C PRO A 7 -14.86 17.36 20.11
N ALA A 8 -15.91 18.00 20.57
CA ALA A 8 -16.84 18.71 19.69
C ALA A 8 -16.24 20.07 19.27
N VAL A 9 -16.83 20.69 18.24
CA VAL A 9 -16.41 22.04 17.80
C VAL A 9 -16.52 23.03 18.96
N GLY A 10 -15.43 23.75 19.25
CA GLY A 10 -15.32 24.70 20.36
C GLY A 10 -15.02 24.03 21.72
N GLN A 11 -14.90 22.73 21.81
CA GLN A 11 -14.59 22.01 23.04
C GLN A 11 -13.09 21.77 23.21
N THR A 12 -12.57 22.01 24.39
CA THR A 12 -11.22 21.58 24.79
C THR A 12 -11.32 20.29 25.63
N VAL A 13 -10.64 19.24 25.18
CA VAL A 13 -10.53 17.96 25.92
C VAL A 13 -9.09 17.80 26.38
N GLY A 14 -8.90 17.61 27.68
CA GLY A 14 -7.59 17.37 28.31
C GLY A 14 -7.35 15.89 28.59
N GLY A 15 -6.10 15.53 28.87
CA GLY A 15 -5.69 14.16 29.19
C GLY A 15 -5.45 13.31 27.93
N GLY A 16 -5.22 12.03 28.14
CA GLY A 16 -4.97 11.06 27.07
C GLY A 16 -3.48 10.79 26.82
N ALA A 17 -3.22 9.79 25.96
CA ALA A 17 -1.88 9.39 25.57
C ALA A 17 -1.55 9.95 24.19
N PHE A 18 -0.40 10.62 24.08
CA PHE A 18 0.19 11.02 22.82
C PHE A 18 1.19 9.95 22.36
N MET A 19 1.12 9.61 21.07
CA MET A 19 2.07 8.73 20.42
C MET A 19 2.42 9.37 19.06
N GLN A 20 3.69 9.38 18.75
CA GLN A 20 4.18 9.72 17.42
C GLN A 20 4.67 8.45 16.74
N ALA A 21 4.36 8.28 15.47
CA ALA A 21 4.83 7.16 14.66
C ALA A 21 5.02 7.64 13.22
N TRP A 22 5.97 7.04 12.54
CA TRP A 22 6.13 7.21 11.11
C TRP A 22 4.95 6.55 10.40
N GLY A 23 4.46 7.19 9.34
CA GLY A 23 3.29 6.75 8.61
C GLY A 23 3.31 7.27 7.17
N GLY A 24 2.13 7.29 6.56
CA GLY A 24 1.94 7.57 5.15
C GLY A 24 1.91 6.29 4.33
N LYS A 25 0.93 6.20 3.43
CA LYS A 25 0.67 4.96 2.68
C LYS A 25 1.91 4.50 1.93
N GLY A 26 2.54 5.39 1.18
CA GLY A 26 3.71 5.04 0.43
C GLY A 26 4.92 4.66 1.28
N ALA A 27 5.12 5.37 2.38
CA ALA A 27 6.16 5.06 3.35
C ALA A 27 5.92 3.67 3.98
N ASN A 28 4.70 3.39 4.42
CA ASN A 28 4.31 2.10 4.98
C ASN A 28 4.48 0.96 3.95
N GLN A 29 4.09 1.20 2.69
CA GLN A 29 4.23 0.22 1.60
C GLN A 29 5.69 -0.03 1.24
N ALA A 30 6.55 1.00 1.28
CA ALA A 30 7.99 0.85 1.08
C ALA A 30 8.63 -0.01 2.17
N VAL A 31 8.33 0.27 3.46
CA VAL A 31 8.79 -0.53 4.60
C VAL A 31 8.25 -1.96 4.51
N ALA A 32 6.97 -2.13 4.15
CA ALA A 32 6.38 -3.46 4.00
C ALA A 32 7.06 -4.27 2.87
N ALA A 33 7.34 -3.64 1.75
CA ALA A 33 8.05 -4.28 0.64
C ALA A 33 9.49 -4.63 1.02
N ALA A 34 10.22 -3.75 1.69
CA ALA A 34 11.58 -4.00 2.14
C ALA A 34 11.64 -5.16 3.13
N ARG A 35 10.81 -5.12 4.18
CA ARG A 35 10.74 -6.19 5.19
C ARG A 35 10.21 -7.50 4.64
N ALA A 36 9.42 -7.48 3.55
CA ALA A 36 9.01 -8.65 2.80
C ALA A 36 10.14 -9.23 1.93
N GLY A 37 11.29 -8.58 1.83
CA GLY A 37 12.49 -9.02 1.11
C GLY A 37 12.65 -8.40 -0.28
N GLY A 38 11.91 -7.32 -0.59
CA GLY A 38 12.10 -6.52 -1.79
C GLY A 38 13.30 -5.57 -1.67
N ARG A 39 13.93 -5.24 -2.79
CA ARG A 39 14.87 -4.11 -2.88
C ARG A 39 14.08 -2.86 -3.28
N VAL A 40 13.98 -1.90 -2.39
CA VAL A 40 13.10 -0.75 -2.53
C VAL A 40 13.91 0.51 -2.81
N THR A 41 13.53 1.27 -3.85
CA THR A 41 13.95 2.65 -4.05
C THR A 41 12.75 3.55 -3.81
N PHE A 42 12.90 4.54 -2.95
CA PHE A 42 11.83 5.42 -2.50
C PHE A 42 11.93 6.80 -3.18
N ILE A 43 10.98 7.10 -4.06
CA ILE A 43 10.86 8.41 -4.72
C ILE A 43 9.77 9.19 -3.99
N ALA A 44 10.16 10.22 -3.25
CA ALA A 44 9.27 10.99 -2.38
C ALA A 44 9.75 12.43 -2.24
N CYS A 45 8.97 13.27 -1.55
CA CYS A 45 9.40 14.59 -1.14
C CYS A 45 9.17 14.75 0.37
N VAL A 46 10.20 15.17 1.09
CA VAL A 46 10.18 15.50 2.52
C VAL A 46 10.57 16.95 2.74
N GLY A 47 10.18 17.53 3.86
CA GLY A 47 10.65 18.85 4.27
C GLY A 47 12.10 18.81 4.74
N ASP A 48 12.78 19.96 4.71
CA ASP A 48 14.08 20.13 5.38
C ASP A 48 13.88 20.39 6.87
N ASP A 49 13.24 19.45 7.54
CA ASP A 49 12.90 19.50 8.96
C ASP A 49 13.36 18.24 9.71
N ALA A 50 13.28 18.28 11.04
CA ALA A 50 13.70 17.14 11.86
C ALA A 50 12.90 15.87 11.56
N PRO A 51 11.56 15.89 11.38
CA PRO A 51 10.79 14.71 10.99
C PRO A 51 11.24 14.12 9.64
N GLY A 52 11.45 14.94 8.60
CA GLY A 52 11.86 14.47 7.29
C GLY A 52 13.23 13.76 7.33
N ARG A 53 14.21 14.37 8.01
CA ARG A 53 15.54 13.78 8.17
C ARG A 53 15.49 12.47 8.96
N ALA A 54 14.75 12.45 10.06
CA ALA A 54 14.66 11.26 10.90
C ALA A 54 13.97 10.08 10.15
N MET A 55 12.92 10.35 9.37
CA MET A 55 12.27 9.32 8.58
C MET A 55 13.19 8.72 7.51
N LEU A 56 13.96 9.55 6.78
CA LEU A 56 14.90 9.04 5.80
C LEU A 56 16.00 8.17 6.44
N GLU A 57 16.37 8.46 7.68
CA GLU A 57 17.33 7.63 8.44
C GLU A 57 16.71 6.29 8.84
N GLU A 58 15.48 6.27 9.35
CA GLU A 58 14.73 5.02 9.65
C GLU A 58 14.60 4.13 8.40
N PHE A 59 14.36 4.73 7.23
CA PHE A 59 14.26 3.97 5.98
C PHE A 59 15.57 3.30 5.58
N ARG A 60 16.71 3.94 5.84
CA ARG A 60 18.04 3.33 5.62
C ARG A 60 18.25 2.11 6.51
N GLN A 61 17.65 2.09 7.72
CA GLN A 61 17.73 0.91 8.63
C GLN A 61 16.92 -0.27 8.09
N ASP A 62 15.88 -0.02 7.29
CA ASP A 62 15.11 -1.06 6.58
C ASP A 62 15.71 -1.35 5.16
N ASP A 63 16.95 -0.95 4.87
CA ASP A 63 17.64 -1.10 3.57
C ASP A 63 16.88 -0.48 2.38
N ILE A 64 16.10 0.58 2.63
CA ILE A 64 15.41 1.33 1.58
C ILE A 64 16.35 2.39 1.00
N ASP A 65 16.53 2.37 -0.32
CA ASP A 65 17.27 3.39 -1.03
C ASP A 65 16.45 4.71 -1.08
N VAL A 66 16.88 5.68 -0.30
CA VAL A 66 16.28 7.02 -0.21
C VAL A 66 17.06 8.07 -1.00
N SER A 67 18.02 7.68 -1.85
CA SER A 67 18.84 8.60 -2.64
C SER A 67 18.02 9.44 -3.64
N ARG A 68 16.78 9.03 -3.88
CA ARG A 68 15.82 9.67 -4.78
C ARG A 68 14.74 10.47 -4.04
N ALA A 69 14.86 10.62 -2.72
CA ALA A 69 13.99 11.48 -1.95
C ALA A 69 14.41 12.95 -2.12
N LYS A 70 13.46 13.78 -2.57
CA LYS A 70 13.61 15.22 -2.68
C LYS A 70 13.45 15.85 -1.30
N ILE A 71 14.30 16.84 -0.99
CA ILE A 71 14.18 17.66 0.22
C ILE A 71 13.66 19.04 -0.20
N ALA A 72 12.51 19.44 0.32
CA ALA A 72 11.90 20.73 0.07
C ALA A 72 12.28 21.72 1.21
N PRO A 73 13.09 22.76 0.94
CA PRO A 73 13.64 23.62 2.00
C PRO A 73 12.59 24.48 2.70
N ASP A 74 11.55 24.89 1.97
CA ASP A 74 10.53 25.84 2.47
C ASP A 74 9.18 25.18 2.77
N CYS A 75 9.21 23.89 3.09
CA CYS A 75 7.98 23.13 3.32
C CYS A 75 8.18 22.15 4.46
N ALA A 76 7.23 22.08 5.37
CA ALA A 76 7.23 21.03 6.40
C ALA A 76 6.97 19.67 5.78
N THR A 77 7.56 18.65 6.36
CA THR A 77 7.24 17.26 6.06
C THR A 77 5.74 16.99 6.31
N GLY A 78 5.09 16.24 5.43
CA GLY A 78 3.68 15.89 5.56
C GLY A 78 3.38 15.27 6.93
N SER A 79 2.20 15.54 7.49
CA SER A 79 1.82 15.01 8.79
C SER A 79 0.33 14.73 8.89
N ALA A 80 -0.05 13.79 9.75
CA ALA A 80 -1.44 13.52 10.09
C ALA A 80 -1.63 13.61 11.61
N MET A 81 -2.68 14.30 12.03
CA MET A 81 -3.17 14.27 13.40
C MET A 81 -4.35 13.31 13.48
N ILE A 82 -4.18 12.27 14.29
CA ILE A 82 -5.21 11.26 14.51
C ILE A 82 -5.64 11.34 15.97
N LEU A 83 -6.90 11.68 16.19
CA LEU A 83 -7.56 11.62 17.49
C LEU A 83 -8.43 10.36 17.52
N CYS A 84 -8.26 9.52 18.52
CA CYS A 84 -9.09 8.32 18.71
C CYS A 84 -9.72 8.35 20.10
N ASP A 85 -10.97 7.96 20.21
CA ASP A 85 -11.65 7.80 21.50
C ASP A 85 -11.60 6.35 22.03
N ALA A 86 -12.16 6.14 23.20
CA ALA A 86 -12.22 4.82 23.84
C ALA A 86 -13.13 3.83 23.10
N ARG A 87 -14.02 4.28 22.21
CA ARG A 87 -14.90 3.45 21.39
C ARG A 87 -14.27 3.06 20.05
N GLY A 88 -13.09 3.63 19.72
CA GLY A 88 -12.41 3.41 18.45
C GLY A 88 -12.83 4.39 17.34
N GLU A 89 -13.69 5.37 17.64
CA GLU A 89 -14.01 6.46 16.72
C GLU A 89 -12.76 7.33 16.52
N ASN A 90 -12.59 7.87 15.31
CA ASN A 90 -11.43 8.72 15.02
C ASN A 90 -11.79 9.98 14.23
N LEU A 91 -10.97 11.00 14.44
CA LEU A 91 -10.88 12.20 13.61
C LEU A 91 -9.47 12.29 13.06
N ILE A 92 -9.35 12.46 11.75
CA ILE A 92 -8.06 12.52 11.06
C ILE A 92 -7.98 13.85 10.31
N ALA A 93 -6.95 14.64 10.61
CA ALA A 93 -6.59 15.83 9.87
C ALA A 93 -5.23 15.62 9.22
N VAL A 94 -5.10 15.93 7.93
CA VAL A 94 -3.90 15.73 7.15
C VAL A 94 -3.37 17.06 6.64
N ALA A 95 -2.10 17.33 6.90
CA ALA A 95 -1.33 18.37 6.25
C ALA A 95 -0.40 17.70 5.23
N PRO A 96 -0.65 17.81 3.90
CA PRO A 96 0.18 17.13 2.90
C PRO A 96 1.64 17.58 2.93
N GLY A 97 1.91 18.83 3.26
CA GLY A 97 3.26 19.36 3.36
C GLY A 97 4.07 19.10 2.08
N ALA A 98 5.28 18.61 2.25
CA ALA A 98 6.19 18.31 1.16
C ALA A 98 5.68 17.26 0.17
N ASN A 99 4.72 16.40 0.54
CA ASN A 99 4.11 15.46 -0.41
C ASN A 99 3.49 16.18 -1.62
N ALA A 100 2.87 17.35 -1.38
CA ALA A 100 2.29 18.17 -2.43
C ALA A 100 3.34 18.83 -3.36
N ARG A 101 4.63 18.75 -3.02
CA ARG A 101 5.75 19.27 -3.81
C ARG A 101 6.43 18.24 -4.69
N LEU A 102 6.03 16.96 -4.60
CA LEU A 102 6.52 15.95 -5.53
C LEU A 102 5.84 16.18 -6.90
N SER A 103 6.61 16.56 -7.90
CA SER A 103 6.11 16.97 -9.20
C SER A 103 6.29 15.89 -10.29
N ALA A 104 5.69 16.12 -11.46
CA ALA A 104 5.94 15.30 -12.64
C ALA A 104 7.41 15.38 -13.10
N ASP A 105 8.05 16.54 -12.97
CA ASP A 105 9.46 16.71 -13.29
C ASP A 105 10.37 15.89 -12.37
N ASP A 106 10.01 15.77 -11.07
CA ASP A 106 10.75 14.90 -10.16
C ASP A 106 10.62 13.43 -10.57
N VAL A 107 9.48 13.04 -11.14
CA VAL A 107 9.29 11.69 -11.70
C VAL A 107 10.15 11.49 -12.94
N ASP A 108 10.23 12.48 -13.83
CA ASP A 108 11.07 12.44 -15.03
C ASP A 108 12.55 12.30 -14.69
N GLN A 109 13.02 13.02 -13.67
CA GLN A 109 14.41 12.91 -13.17
C GLN A 109 14.73 11.50 -12.62
N ASN A 110 13.71 10.71 -12.33
CA ASN A 110 13.83 9.33 -11.82
C ASN A 110 13.40 8.26 -12.84
N ALA A 111 13.27 8.64 -14.14
CA ALA A 111 12.83 7.75 -15.20
C ALA A 111 13.64 6.44 -15.31
N GLU A 112 14.97 6.53 -15.12
CA GLU A 112 15.87 5.35 -15.16
C GLU A 112 15.56 4.36 -14.02
N VAL A 113 15.29 4.88 -12.82
CA VAL A 113 14.93 4.06 -11.65
C VAL A 113 13.61 3.35 -11.89
N ILE A 114 12.62 4.06 -12.44
CA ILE A 114 11.32 3.49 -12.80
C ILE A 114 11.51 2.43 -13.89
N ALA A 115 12.25 2.74 -14.96
CA ALA A 115 12.49 1.81 -16.06
C ALA A 115 13.21 0.51 -15.64
N ALA A 116 14.04 0.57 -14.59
CA ALA A 116 14.77 -0.58 -14.05
C ALA A 116 13.97 -1.35 -12.99
N ALA A 117 12.80 -0.87 -12.57
CA ALA A 117 11.99 -1.51 -11.53
C ALA A 117 11.31 -2.78 -12.04
N GLY A 118 11.18 -3.78 -11.18
CA GLY A 118 10.33 -4.95 -11.41
C GLY A 118 8.85 -4.63 -11.21
N MET A 119 8.55 -3.62 -10.39
CA MET A 119 7.20 -3.10 -10.15
C MET A 119 7.28 -1.69 -9.57
N LEU A 120 6.36 -0.83 -9.99
CA LEU A 120 6.12 0.49 -9.41
C LEU A 120 4.91 0.41 -8.48
N ILE A 121 5.00 0.99 -7.28
CA ILE A 121 3.88 1.07 -6.34
C ILE A 121 3.46 2.53 -6.20
N LEU A 122 2.16 2.80 -6.35
CA LEU A 122 1.56 4.13 -6.30
C LEU A 122 0.39 4.19 -5.31
N GLN A 123 0.11 5.38 -4.77
CA GLN A 123 -1.03 5.70 -3.91
C GLN A 123 -1.53 7.12 -4.22
N MET A 124 -2.63 7.54 -3.56
CA MET A 124 -3.28 8.83 -3.79
C MET A 124 -2.85 9.92 -2.79
N GLU A 125 -1.59 9.88 -2.30
CA GLU A 125 -1.08 10.87 -1.32
C GLU A 125 -0.09 11.87 -1.92
N VAL A 126 0.06 11.86 -3.24
CA VAL A 126 0.83 12.83 -4.02
C VAL A 126 -0.06 13.51 -5.07
N PRO A 127 0.37 14.60 -5.72
CA PRO A 127 -0.42 15.23 -6.77
C PRO A 127 -0.81 14.28 -7.88
N ALA A 128 -2.04 14.41 -8.40
CA ALA A 128 -2.54 13.55 -9.47
C ALA A 128 -1.66 13.57 -10.73
N ALA A 129 -1.09 14.73 -11.06
CA ALA A 129 -0.17 14.88 -12.19
C ALA A 129 1.12 14.05 -12.01
N THR A 130 1.61 13.92 -10.78
CA THR A 130 2.77 13.10 -10.43
C THR A 130 2.49 11.62 -10.68
N ASN A 131 1.35 11.14 -10.19
CA ASN A 131 0.90 9.76 -10.44
C ASN A 131 0.67 9.50 -11.94
N ALA A 132 0.03 10.44 -12.65
CA ALA A 132 -0.21 10.30 -14.09
C ALA A 132 1.12 10.16 -14.86
N ARG A 133 2.13 10.98 -14.53
CA ARG A 133 3.44 10.89 -15.16
C ARG A 133 4.17 9.58 -14.83
N ALA A 134 4.08 9.12 -13.58
CA ALA A 134 4.67 7.85 -13.17
C ALA A 134 4.02 6.65 -13.90
N LEU A 135 2.71 6.65 -14.06
CA LEU A 135 1.97 5.65 -14.83
C LEU A 135 2.39 5.66 -16.32
N GLU A 136 2.56 6.84 -16.90
CA GLU A 136 2.99 6.99 -18.29
C GLU A 136 4.39 6.41 -18.51
N LEU A 137 5.36 6.77 -17.65
CA LEU A 137 6.72 6.24 -17.73
C LEU A 137 6.74 4.72 -17.52
N ALA A 138 6.02 4.22 -16.53
CA ALA A 138 5.92 2.78 -16.31
C ALA A 138 5.37 2.06 -17.55
N ARG A 139 4.34 2.61 -18.21
CA ARG A 139 3.79 2.07 -19.45
C ARG A 139 4.81 2.11 -20.59
N GLN A 140 5.54 3.22 -20.79
CA GLN A 140 6.56 3.38 -21.81
C GLN A 140 7.68 2.34 -21.68
N HIS A 141 8.04 2.01 -20.46
CA HIS A 141 9.11 1.06 -20.16
C HIS A 141 8.63 -0.38 -19.89
N GLY A 142 7.31 -0.63 -19.98
CA GLY A 142 6.72 -1.95 -19.71
C GLY A 142 6.90 -2.40 -18.27
N VAL A 143 6.91 -1.47 -17.31
CA VAL A 143 7.01 -1.74 -15.88
C VAL A 143 5.62 -1.96 -15.30
N PRO A 144 5.35 -3.09 -14.64
CA PRO A 144 4.07 -3.32 -13.98
C PRO A 144 3.85 -2.31 -12.84
N VAL A 145 2.59 -1.86 -12.69
CA VAL A 145 2.20 -0.94 -11.62
C VAL A 145 1.21 -1.60 -10.68
N LEU A 146 1.50 -1.61 -9.39
CA LEU A 146 0.53 -1.83 -8.33
C LEU A 146 0.05 -0.47 -7.84
N PHE A 147 -1.23 -0.19 -8.04
CA PHE A 147 -1.84 1.06 -7.61
C PHE A 147 -2.82 0.79 -6.47
N ASN A 148 -2.48 1.26 -5.28
CA ASN A 148 -3.41 1.31 -4.16
C ASN A 148 -4.19 2.62 -4.25
N TYR A 149 -5.43 2.54 -4.73
CA TYR A 149 -6.29 3.72 -4.93
C TYR A 149 -6.86 4.21 -3.60
N ALA A 150 -5.98 4.75 -2.77
CA ALA A 150 -6.25 5.21 -1.42
C ALA A 150 -5.42 6.45 -1.05
N PRO A 151 -6.03 7.48 -0.37
CA PRO A 151 -7.45 7.64 -0.11
C PRO A 151 -8.24 7.97 -1.38
N VAL A 152 -9.52 7.59 -1.42
CA VAL A 152 -10.39 7.94 -2.56
C VAL A 152 -10.71 9.42 -2.53
N HIS A 153 -10.42 10.10 -3.63
CA HIS A 153 -10.89 11.44 -3.92
C HIS A 153 -11.90 11.37 -5.08
N PRO A 154 -13.16 11.76 -4.89
CA PRO A 154 -14.24 11.56 -5.87
C PRO A 154 -14.03 12.24 -7.24
N ARG A 155 -12.96 13.00 -7.44
CA ARG A 155 -12.75 13.86 -8.62
C ARG A 155 -11.48 13.58 -9.41
N ASP A 156 -10.60 12.65 -8.99
CA ASP A 156 -9.20 12.78 -9.38
C ASP A 156 -8.62 11.77 -10.34
N LEU A 157 -9.32 10.72 -10.73
CA LEU A 157 -8.78 9.87 -11.79
C LEU A 157 -9.86 9.35 -12.74
N PRO A 158 -9.68 9.59 -14.04
CA PRO A 158 -10.18 8.63 -14.99
C PRO A 158 -9.40 7.33 -14.72
N VAL A 159 -10.07 6.34 -14.15
CA VAL A 159 -9.52 4.99 -13.94
C VAL A 159 -9.30 4.26 -15.28
N THR A 160 -9.11 4.96 -16.36
CA THR A 160 -8.72 4.41 -17.68
C THR A 160 -7.22 4.08 -17.65
N LEU A 161 -6.82 2.80 -17.31
CA LEU A 161 -5.65 2.75 -16.51
C LEU A 161 -4.70 1.70 -16.96
N ALA A 162 -3.59 2.17 -17.35
CA ALA A 162 -2.36 1.48 -17.63
C ALA A 162 -1.72 0.80 -16.39
N MET A 163 -2.48 0.60 -15.30
CA MET A 163 -2.01 -0.13 -14.14
C MET A 163 -2.18 -1.62 -14.31
N SER A 164 -1.25 -2.39 -13.79
CA SER A 164 -1.31 -3.84 -13.86
C SER A 164 -2.15 -4.43 -12.74
N VAL A 165 -2.06 -3.85 -11.56
CA VAL A 165 -2.74 -4.29 -10.34
C VAL A 165 -3.41 -3.11 -9.67
N LEU A 166 -4.71 -3.19 -9.46
CA LEU A 166 -5.48 -2.25 -8.65
C LEU A 166 -5.79 -2.90 -7.30
N VAL A 167 -5.45 -2.22 -6.21
CA VAL A 167 -5.79 -2.65 -4.84
C VAL A 167 -6.66 -1.58 -4.20
N VAL A 168 -7.82 -2.00 -3.69
CA VAL A 168 -8.81 -1.15 -3.01
C VAL A 168 -9.39 -1.89 -1.81
N ASN A 169 -9.92 -1.15 -0.83
CA ASN A 169 -10.75 -1.72 0.24
C ASN A 169 -12.25 -1.64 -0.11
N GLU A 170 -13.12 -2.10 0.81
CA GLU A 170 -14.58 -2.08 0.64
C GLU A 170 -15.13 -0.68 0.35
N THR A 171 -14.68 0.31 1.11
CA THR A 171 -15.12 1.70 0.97
C THR A 171 -14.66 2.32 -0.36
N GLU A 172 -13.40 2.09 -0.69
CA GLU A 172 -12.79 2.56 -1.94
C GLU A 172 -13.45 1.91 -3.15
N ALA A 173 -13.66 0.59 -3.10
CA ALA A 173 -14.36 -0.13 -4.16
C ALA A 173 -15.80 0.37 -4.32
N SER A 174 -16.52 0.59 -3.21
CA SER A 174 -17.90 1.11 -3.23
C SER A 174 -17.97 2.47 -3.93
N GLY A 175 -17.03 3.38 -3.62
CA GLY A 175 -16.95 4.70 -4.25
C GLY A 175 -16.63 4.65 -5.75
N LEU A 176 -15.80 3.69 -6.18
CA LEU A 176 -15.40 3.54 -7.57
C LEU A 176 -16.48 2.90 -8.46
N VAL A 177 -17.32 2.02 -7.92
CA VAL A 177 -18.38 1.35 -8.68
C VAL A 177 -19.77 1.92 -8.43
N ASP A 178 -19.88 2.94 -7.56
CA ASP A 178 -21.15 3.56 -7.13
C ASP A 178 -22.18 2.52 -6.63
N ALA A 179 -21.68 1.53 -5.88
CA ALA A 179 -22.51 0.46 -5.31
C ALA A 179 -21.88 -0.08 -4.03
N PRO A 180 -22.68 -0.45 -3.01
CA PRO A 180 -22.14 -0.91 -1.73
C PRO A 180 -21.39 -2.24 -1.87
N VAL A 181 -20.19 -2.28 -1.30
CA VAL A 181 -19.38 -3.49 -1.16
C VAL A 181 -19.35 -3.87 0.31
N THR A 182 -20.06 -4.94 0.66
CA THR A 182 -20.30 -5.33 2.06
C THR A 182 -19.88 -6.77 2.37
N GLY A 183 -19.33 -7.49 1.40
CA GLY A 183 -18.89 -8.87 1.56
C GLY A 183 -18.30 -9.44 0.28
N VAL A 184 -17.99 -10.73 0.31
CA VAL A 184 -17.25 -11.44 -0.75
C VAL A 184 -17.93 -11.33 -2.12
N ASP A 185 -19.25 -11.57 -2.20
CA ASP A 185 -19.96 -11.57 -3.48
C ASP A 185 -19.99 -10.18 -4.12
N SER A 186 -20.29 -9.14 -3.32
CA SER A 186 -20.26 -7.75 -3.78
C SER A 186 -18.84 -7.27 -4.14
N ALA A 187 -17.81 -7.77 -3.43
CA ALA A 187 -16.41 -7.49 -3.77
C ALA A 187 -16.02 -8.10 -5.12
N PHE A 188 -16.45 -9.33 -5.42
CA PHE A 188 -16.22 -9.90 -6.75
C PHE A 188 -16.96 -9.12 -7.83
N ALA A 189 -18.21 -8.69 -7.58
CA ALA A 189 -18.96 -7.88 -8.53
C ALA A 189 -18.25 -6.54 -8.82
N ALA A 190 -17.78 -5.85 -7.78
CA ALA A 190 -17.00 -4.62 -7.90
C ALA A 190 -15.69 -4.86 -8.64
N ALA A 191 -14.93 -5.89 -8.26
CA ALA A 191 -13.66 -6.23 -8.89
C ALA A 191 -13.82 -6.54 -10.39
N ARG A 192 -14.88 -7.27 -10.79
CA ARG A 192 -15.20 -7.50 -12.20
C ARG A 192 -15.48 -6.19 -12.95
N THR A 193 -16.21 -5.28 -12.32
CA THR A 193 -16.54 -3.98 -12.91
C THR A 193 -15.28 -3.13 -13.10
N LEU A 194 -14.44 -3.03 -12.07
CA LEU A 194 -13.18 -2.29 -12.13
C LEU A 194 -12.19 -2.91 -13.13
N ARG A 195 -12.12 -4.24 -13.19
CA ARG A 195 -11.23 -4.91 -14.13
C ARG A 195 -11.57 -4.62 -15.59
N ARG A 196 -12.85 -4.48 -15.95
CA ARG A 196 -13.27 -4.09 -17.31
C ARG A 196 -12.80 -2.69 -17.72
N GLN A 197 -12.35 -1.88 -16.77
CA GLN A 197 -11.84 -0.53 -17.01
C GLN A 197 -10.33 -0.48 -17.32
N GLY A 198 -9.60 -1.62 -17.27
CA GLY A 198 -8.20 -1.68 -17.70
C GLY A 198 -7.24 -2.55 -16.89
N PRO A 199 -7.32 -2.59 -15.53
CA PRO A 199 -6.38 -3.37 -14.75
C PRO A 199 -6.40 -4.87 -15.09
N HIS A 200 -5.22 -5.50 -15.12
CA HIS A 200 -5.13 -6.96 -15.33
C HIS A 200 -5.54 -7.76 -14.10
N LEU A 201 -5.30 -7.20 -12.92
CA LEU A 201 -5.67 -7.75 -11.64
C LEU A 201 -6.34 -6.68 -10.79
N VAL A 202 -7.51 -6.97 -10.26
CA VAL A 202 -8.15 -6.17 -9.21
C VAL A 202 -8.23 -6.98 -7.93
N VAL A 203 -7.77 -6.38 -6.84
CA VAL A 203 -7.84 -6.95 -5.50
C VAL A 203 -8.68 -6.05 -4.61
N VAL A 204 -9.72 -6.60 -4.01
CA VAL A 204 -10.54 -5.92 -3.00
C VAL A 204 -10.24 -6.54 -1.64
N THR A 205 -9.67 -5.75 -0.73
CA THR A 205 -9.43 -6.18 0.65
C THR A 205 -10.69 -6.00 1.50
N LEU A 206 -11.01 -7.00 2.33
CA LEU A 206 -12.27 -7.13 3.07
C LEU A 206 -12.03 -7.26 4.58
N GLY A 207 -10.96 -6.65 5.10
CA GLY A 207 -10.60 -6.72 6.51
C GLY A 207 -10.62 -8.16 7.05
N ARG A 208 -11.50 -8.43 8.01
CA ARG A 208 -11.64 -9.77 8.63
C ARG A 208 -12.13 -10.88 7.67
N HIS A 209 -12.61 -10.53 6.49
CA HIS A 209 -13.05 -11.47 5.47
C HIS A 209 -11.94 -11.79 4.44
N GLY A 210 -10.75 -11.18 4.57
CA GLY A 210 -9.60 -11.45 3.70
C GLY A 210 -9.57 -10.58 2.46
N ALA A 211 -9.37 -11.17 1.28
CA ALA A 211 -9.28 -10.44 0.02
C ALA A 211 -9.88 -11.23 -1.14
N CYS A 212 -10.59 -10.53 -2.03
CA CYS A 212 -11.07 -11.04 -3.31
C CYS A 212 -10.20 -10.52 -4.44
N ALA A 213 -9.85 -11.36 -5.39
CA ALA A 213 -9.05 -11.00 -6.56
C ALA A 213 -9.74 -11.48 -7.85
N VAL A 214 -9.74 -10.63 -8.87
CA VAL A 214 -10.26 -10.95 -10.22
C VAL A 214 -9.18 -10.65 -11.24
N SER A 215 -8.87 -11.64 -12.06
CA SER A 215 -7.86 -11.56 -13.13
C SER A 215 -8.33 -12.34 -14.37
N ASP A 216 -7.53 -12.36 -15.45
CA ASP A 216 -7.79 -13.21 -16.63
C ASP A 216 -7.83 -14.70 -16.29
N ALA A 217 -7.13 -15.12 -15.24
CA ALA A 217 -7.11 -16.50 -14.79
C ALA A 217 -8.35 -16.91 -13.97
N GLY A 218 -9.23 -15.97 -13.67
CA GLY A 218 -10.44 -16.20 -12.88
C GLY A 218 -10.47 -15.42 -11.58
N GLU A 219 -11.33 -15.89 -10.68
CA GLU A 219 -11.65 -15.27 -9.39
C GLU A 219 -11.04 -16.09 -8.25
N LEU A 220 -10.52 -15.40 -7.25
CA LEU A 220 -9.90 -16.03 -6.10
C LEU A 220 -10.25 -15.28 -4.81
N HIS A 221 -10.81 -15.99 -3.85
CA HIS A 221 -10.96 -15.49 -2.48
C HIS A 221 -9.86 -16.08 -1.60
N THR A 222 -9.18 -15.22 -0.87
CA THR A 222 -8.21 -15.61 0.16
C THR A 222 -8.78 -15.17 1.51
N PRO A 223 -9.24 -16.09 2.36
CA PRO A 223 -9.78 -15.74 3.66
C PRO A 223 -8.71 -15.14 4.57
N ALA A 224 -9.13 -14.25 5.48
CA ALA A 224 -8.24 -13.71 6.51
C ALA A 224 -7.78 -14.82 7.47
N LEU A 225 -6.58 -14.65 8.02
CA LEU A 225 -6.11 -15.52 9.09
C LEU A 225 -6.75 -15.11 10.42
N PRO A 226 -7.16 -16.08 11.26
CA PRO A 226 -7.79 -15.80 12.55
C PRO A 226 -6.76 -15.21 13.53
N VAL A 227 -6.87 -13.93 13.81
CA VAL A 227 -6.04 -13.19 14.75
C VAL A 227 -6.87 -12.24 15.60
N THR A 228 -6.38 -11.88 16.77
CA THR A 228 -6.97 -10.80 17.58
C THR A 228 -6.37 -9.47 17.12
N ALA A 229 -7.19 -8.66 16.46
CA ALA A 229 -6.77 -7.34 16.01
C ALA A 229 -6.64 -6.38 17.18
N VAL A 230 -5.52 -5.65 17.23
CA VAL A 230 -5.20 -4.61 18.22
C VAL A 230 -5.25 -3.22 17.57
N ASP A 231 -4.76 -3.11 16.32
CA ASP A 231 -4.69 -1.87 15.56
C ASP A 231 -4.66 -2.20 14.08
N SER A 232 -5.57 -1.63 13.29
CA SER A 232 -5.66 -1.88 11.84
C SER A 232 -4.82 -0.91 11.00
N THR A 233 -4.11 0.02 11.64
CA THR A 233 -3.25 1.00 10.96
C THR A 233 -2.20 0.28 10.11
N ALA A 234 -2.01 0.75 8.89
CA ALA A 234 -1.07 0.21 7.89
C ALA A 234 -1.31 -1.25 7.45
N ALA A 235 -2.42 -1.90 7.81
CA ALA A 235 -2.70 -3.27 7.36
C ALA A 235 -2.84 -3.37 5.84
N GLY A 236 -3.55 -2.44 5.21
CA GLY A 236 -3.69 -2.34 3.75
C GLY A 236 -2.35 -2.04 3.06
N ASP A 237 -1.54 -1.16 3.65
CA ASP A 237 -0.22 -0.83 3.14
C ASP A 237 0.73 -2.03 3.23
N THR A 238 0.68 -2.76 4.36
CA THR A 238 1.43 -4.00 4.57
C THR A 238 1.05 -5.06 3.54
N PHE A 239 -0.26 -5.20 3.28
CA PHE A 239 -0.76 -6.08 2.22
C PHE A 239 -0.20 -5.69 0.86
N CYS A 240 -0.25 -4.42 0.46
CA CYS A 240 0.22 -3.93 -0.84
C CYS A 240 1.73 -4.16 -1.02
N GLY A 241 2.56 -3.80 -0.04
CA GLY A 241 4.01 -4.00 -0.10
C GLY A 241 4.39 -5.48 -0.20
N ALA A 242 3.78 -6.34 0.60
CA ALA A 242 4.00 -7.78 0.56
C ALA A 242 3.51 -8.42 -0.76
N LEU A 243 2.33 -7.99 -1.27
CA LEU A 243 1.80 -8.45 -2.55
C LEU A 243 2.73 -8.08 -3.70
N ALA A 244 3.21 -6.84 -3.73
CA ALA A 244 4.13 -6.38 -4.76
C ALA A 244 5.40 -7.25 -4.83
N VAL A 245 6.01 -7.55 -3.69
CA VAL A 245 7.20 -8.42 -3.62
C VAL A 245 6.89 -9.81 -4.13
N ALA A 246 5.79 -10.42 -3.68
CA ALA A 246 5.41 -11.76 -4.11
C ALA A 246 5.13 -11.84 -5.63
N LEU A 247 4.54 -10.78 -6.22
CA LEU A 247 4.30 -10.69 -7.66
C LEU A 247 5.62 -10.51 -8.44
N VAL A 248 6.53 -9.67 -7.97
CA VAL A 248 7.88 -9.50 -8.56
C VAL A 248 8.67 -10.79 -8.51
N GLU A 249 8.51 -11.58 -7.45
CA GLU A 249 9.09 -12.93 -7.33
C GLU A 249 8.36 -13.98 -8.20
N GLN A 250 7.35 -13.59 -8.95
CA GLN A 250 6.56 -14.47 -9.82
C GLN A 250 5.88 -15.62 -9.06
N GLN A 251 5.51 -15.41 -7.80
CA GLN A 251 4.72 -16.38 -7.07
C GLN A 251 3.34 -16.57 -7.73
N PRO A 252 2.77 -17.78 -7.73
CA PRO A 252 1.39 -17.99 -8.16
C PRO A 252 0.45 -17.04 -7.40
N LEU A 253 -0.56 -16.47 -8.07
CA LEU A 253 -1.45 -15.46 -7.48
C LEU A 253 -2.00 -15.86 -6.11
N GLY A 254 -2.47 -17.11 -5.98
CA GLY A 254 -2.97 -17.60 -4.70
C GLY A 254 -1.93 -17.62 -3.59
N GLU A 255 -0.65 -17.89 -3.91
CA GLU A 255 0.45 -17.82 -2.94
C GLU A 255 0.78 -16.36 -2.59
N ALA A 256 0.80 -15.48 -3.60
CA ALA A 256 1.05 -14.06 -3.41
C ALA A 256 -0.01 -13.42 -2.50
N LEU A 257 -1.29 -13.74 -2.73
CA LEU A 257 -2.39 -13.26 -1.88
C LEU A 257 -2.31 -13.82 -0.46
N ARG A 258 -2.00 -15.11 -0.29
CA ARG A 258 -1.79 -15.69 1.04
C ARG A 258 -0.61 -15.04 1.77
N PHE A 259 0.48 -14.73 1.06
CA PHE A 259 1.63 -14.04 1.64
C PHE A 259 1.26 -12.64 2.11
N ALA A 260 0.56 -11.87 1.28
CA ALA A 260 0.09 -10.53 1.61
C ALA A 260 -0.94 -10.53 2.76
N THR A 261 -1.88 -11.49 2.76
CA THR A 261 -2.87 -11.64 3.83
C THR A 261 -2.20 -12.00 5.17
N ALA A 262 -1.18 -12.86 5.16
CA ALA A 262 -0.42 -13.19 6.36
C ALA A 262 0.34 -11.99 6.90
N ALA A 263 0.95 -11.19 6.03
CA ALA A 263 1.62 -9.95 6.42
C ALA A 263 0.65 -8.97 7.11
N ALA A 264 -0.50 -8.73 6.48
CA ALA A 264 -1.55 -7.87 7.05
C ALA A 264 -2.10 -8.42 8.38
N ALA A 265 -2.28 -9.74 8.49
CA ALA A 265 -2.75 -10.38 9.71
C ALA A 265 -1.77 -10.19 10.89
N ILE A 266 -0.46 -10.27 10.65
CA ILE A 266 0.54 -9.98 11.69
C ILE A 266 0.50 -8.49 12.06
N CYS A 267 0.42 -7.61 11.06
CA CYS A 267 0.37 -6.16 11.26
C CYS A 267 -0.75 -5.78 12.24
N VAL A 268 -1.96 -6.25 12.04
CA VAL A 268 -3.10 -5.88 12.90
C VAL A 268 -3.00 -6.36 14.34
N THR A 269 -2.10 -7.29 14.67
CA THR A 269 -1.88 -7.76 16.05
C THR A 269 -0.99 -6.81 16.87
N ARG A 270 -0.43 -5.78 16.26
CA ARG A 270 0.54 -4.85 16.85
C ARG A 270 0.04 -3.42 16.74
N ARG A 271 0.52 -2.55 17.63
CA ARG A 271 0.17 -1.12 17.61
C ARG A 271 1.08 -0.32 16.69
N GLY A 272 0.50 0.71 16.07
CA GLY A 272 1.21 1.69 15.25
C GLY A 272 1.31 1.26 13.78
N ALA A 273 1.81 2.16 12.93
CA ALA A 273 1.96 1.93 11.50
C ALA A 273 3.22 1.09 11.21
N GLN A 274 4.35 1.72 10.93
CA GLN A 274 5.59 1.02 10.56
C GLN A 274 6.12 0.04 11.63
N PRO A 275 6.00 0.29 12.96
CA PRO A 275 6.40 -0.70 13.95
C PRO A 275 5.61 -2.02 13.90
N SER A 276 4.39 -2.01 13.36
CA SER A 276 3.55 -3.21 13.24
C SER A 276 3.91 -4.11 12.05
N ILE A 277 4.59 -3.56 11.05
CA ILE A 277 4.90 -4.24 9.78
C ILE A 277 5.89 -5.40 10.00
N PRO A 278 5.52 -6.62 9.61
CA PRO A 278 6.34 -7.80 9.86
C PRO A 278 7.51 -7.96 8.89
N THR A 279 8.51 -8.71 9.32
CA THR A 279 9.58 -9.20 8.45
C THR A 279 9.12 -10.41 7.63
N ARG A 280 9.84 -10.71 6.54
CA ARG A 280 9.60 -11.90 5.71
C ARG A 280 9.60 -13.20 6.52
N GLN A 281 10.54 -13.33 7.45
CA GLN A 281 10.64 -14.51 8.30
C GLN A 281 9.36 -14.73 9.11
N GLN A 282 8.79 -13.67 9.68
CA GLN A 282 7.54 -13.72 10.44
C GLN A 282 6.36 -14.08 9.54
N ILE A 283 6.29 -13.51 8.31
CA ILE A 283 5.24 -13.82 7.34
C ILE A 283 5.27 -15.30 6.94
N VAL A 284 6.46 -15.82 6.62
CA VAL A 284 6.63 -17.23 6.25
C VAL A 284 6.27 -18.16 7.40
N ALA A 285 6.69 -17.84 8.63
CA ALA A 285 6.36 -18.64 9.82
C ALA A 285 4.84 -18.71 10.06
N MET A 286 4.10 -17.61 9.85
CA MET A 286 2.65 -17.59 10.02
C MET A 286 1.90 -18.40 8.96
N ARG A 287 2.47 -18.57 7.75
CA ARG A 287 1.88 -19.38 6.66
C ARG A 287 2.04 -20.88 6.84
N CYS A 288 2.94 -21.31 7.70
CA CYS A 288 3.21 -22.72 7.96
C CYS A 288 2.61 -23.15 9.31
N PRO A 289 1.30 -23.48 9.41
CA PRO A 289 0.88 -24.41 10.45
C PRO A 289 1.58 -25.76 10.16
N PRO A 290 1.85 -26.61 11.17
CA PRO A 290 2.55 -27.88 10.97
C PRO A 290 1.86 -28.69 9.86
N ARG A 291 2.63 -29.10 8.85
CA ARG A 291 2.17 -29.71 7.60
C ARG A 291 1.43 -31.03 7.85
N THR A 292 0.19 -31.12 7.33
CA THR A 292 -0.31 -32.37 6.72
C THR A 292 0.12 -32.39 5.26
N PRO A 293 0.68 -33.49 4.73
CA PRO A 293 1.16 -33.57 3.33
C PRO A 293 -0.02 -33.58 2.35
N GLY A 294 -0.07 -32.64 1.44
CA GLY A 294 -1.00 -32.58 0.31
C GLY A 294 -0.26 -32.66 -1.04
N PRO A 295 -0.94 -32.98 -2.15
CA PRO A 295 -0.32 -33.25 -3.45
C PRO A 295 0.40 -32.04 -4.05
N PRO A 296 1.40 -32.27 -4.96
CA PRO A 296 2.24 -31.21 -5.50
C PRO A 296 1.46 -30.27 -6.46
N PRO A 297 1.80 -28.97 -6.50
CA PRO A 297 1.09 -28.00 -7.32
C PRO A 297 1.45 -28.12 -8.80
N VAL A 298 0.40 -28.09 -9.64
CA VAL A 298 0.51 -27.97 -11.10
C VAL A 298 0.99 -26.55 -11.45
N ARG A 299 2.18 -26.44 -12.04
CA ARG A 299 2.72 -25.16 -12.56
C ARG A 299 1.94 -24.75 -13.82
N ARG A 300 0.93 -23.88 -13.68
CA ARG A 300 0.39 -23.13 -14.82
C ARG A 300 1.00 -21.73 -14.81
N ARG A 301 1.65 -21.35 -15.90
CA ARG A 301 2.05 -19.95 -16.16
C ARG A 301 0.77 -19.12 -16.32
N LEU A 302 0.49 -18.24 -15.38
CA LEU A 302 -0.84 -17.59 -15.23
C LEU A 302 -0.84 -16.11 -15.58
N TRP A 303 0.24 -15.57 -16.15
CA TRP A 303 0.27 -14.14 -16.43
C TRP A 303 0.76 -13.88 -17.86
N GLY A 304 -0.06 -13.23 -18.67
CA GLY A 304 0.35 -12.61 -19.94
C GLY A 304 1.31 -11.42 -19.77
N LEU A 305 1.60 -11.01 -18.53
CA LEU A 305 2.61 -10.03 -18.19
C LEU A 305 3.99 -10.65 -18.38
N ARG A 306 4.73 -10.20 -19.40
CA ARG A 306 6.16 -10.49 -19.53
C ARG A 306 6.90 -9.71 -18.46
N MET A 307 7.01 -10.29 -17.26
CA MET A 307 7.91 -9.78 -16.23
C MET A 307 9.35 -10.01 -16.72
N ARG A 308 10.13 -8.95 -16.82
CA ARG A 308 11.56 -9.06 -17.14
C ARG A 308 12.26 -9.79 -15.99
N PRO A 309 13.19 -10.73 -16.26
CA PRO A 309 13.99 -11.36 -15.23
C PRO A 309 15.09 -10.40 -14.77
N ALA A 310 14.74 -9.26 -14.26
CA ALA A 310 15.67 -8.28 -13.73
C ALA A 310 15.36 -8.01 -12.27
N ALA A 311 16.37 -8.19 -11.47
CA ALA A 311 16.53 -7.66 -10.15
C ALA A 311 15.21 -7.42 -9.38
N ARG A 312 15.04 -8.05 -8.23
CA ARG A 312 13.94 -7.89 -7.26
C ARG A 312 13.75 -6.44 -6.77
N ARG A 313 13.75 -5.45 -7.68
CA ARG A 313 13.60 -4.02 -7.35
C ARG A 313 12.13 -3.64 -7.40
N VAL A 314 11.67 -3.03 -6.33
CA VAL A 314 10.38 -2.37 -6.21
C VAL A 314 10.66 -0.88 -6.11
N ALA A 315 10.10 -0.08 -7.02
CA ALA A 315 10.12 1.38 -6.91
C ALA A 315 8.76 1.88 -6.44
N GLY A 316 8.74 2.87 -5.58
CA GLY A 316 7.52 3.52 -5.12
C GLY A 316 7.62 5.02 -5.32
N VAL A 317 6.63 5.62 -6.00
CA VAL A 317 6.43 7.07 -6.04
C VAL A 317 5.34 7.39 -5.04
N THR A 318 5.70 8.08 -3.94
CA THR A 318 4.79 8.16 -2.80
C THR A 318 4.94 9.46 -2.03
N GLY A 319 3.81 9.86 -1.43
CA GLY A 319 3.76 10.75 -0.31
C GLY A 319 3.65 9.97 1.01
N TRP A 320 3.87 10.63 2.13
CA TRP A 320 3.68 10.05 3.45
C TRP A 320 2.93 11.01 4.38
N ARG A 321 2.37 10.49 5.42
CA ARG A 321 1.56 11.23 6.40
C ARG A 321 2.10 11.06 7.81
#